data_81d83b307d8cf1c40983501bd7edc585
#
_entry.id   81d83b307d8cf1c40983501bd7edc585
#
_cell.length_a   1.000
_cell.length_b   1.000
_cell.length_c   1.000
_cell.angle_alpha   90.00
_cell.angle_beta   90.00
_cell.angle_gamma   90.00
#
_symmetry.space_group_name_H-M   'P 1'
#
loop_
_entity.id
_entity.type
_entity.pdbx_description
1 polymer ?
#
loop_
_entity_poly.entity_id
_entity_poly.type
_entity_poly.pdbx_seq_one_letter_code
_entity_poly.pdbx_strand_id
1 'polypeptide(L)'
;LYPEDCSPDIVTMAKPLANGIPIGAILVSDKVADMIKVGDHGTTFGGNPLACRAGCVVLDHINTPELLSHVAAAGEALEQELTSALAQLIGGPVVEIRGKGLLRGIQLSSDPAPVVDLARDRGLLLVSAGGNTVRLVPPLNTSLEDIKKGAAILADCIKQTAQ
;
A
#
# COMPACT_ATOMS: atom_id res chain seq x y z
N LEU A 1 0.92 1.44 14.38
CA LEU A 1 -0.17 1.05 13.47
C LEU A 1 -1.48 0.80 14.22
N TYR A 2 -1.40 0.35 15.45
CA TYR A 2 -2.53 0.20 16.35
C TYR A 2 -2.41 1.21 17.49
N PRO A 3 -3.51 1.70 18.07
CA PRO A 3 -3.47 2.43 19.33
C PRO A 3 -2.71 1.61 20.40
N GLU A 4 -1.99 2.27 21.30
CA GLU A 4 -1.18 1.57 22.33
C GLU A 4 -1.99 0.62 23.20
N ASP A 5 -3.29 0.84 23.29
CA ASP A 5 -4.26 0.02 24.03
C ASP A 5 -4.94 -1.08 23.20
N CYS A 6 -4.60 -1.18 21.89
CA CYS A 6 -5.16 -2.17 20.98
C CYS A 6 -4.15 -3.26 20.65
N SER A 7 -4.21 -4.39 21.36
CA SER A 7 -3.45 -5.59 21.06
C SER A 7 -4.35 -6.63 20.37
N PRO A 8 -4.18 -6.88 19.07
CA PRO A 8 -5.01 -7.87 18.38
C PRO A 8 -4.63 -9.30 18.80
N ASP A 9 -5.62 -10.16 18.97
CA ASP A 9 -5.40 -11.59 19.23
C ASP A 9 -4.91 -12.34 17.99
N ILE A 10 -5.18 -11.82 16.78
CA ILE A 10 -4.79 -12.44 15.50
C ILE A 10 -4.31 -11.36 14.54
N VAL A 11 -3.11 -11.54 13.97
CA VAL A 11 -2.56 -10.71 12.89
C VAL A 11 -2.26 -11.58 11.68
N THR A 12 -2.82 -11.26 10.53
CA THR A 12 -2.53 -11.95 9.27
C THR A 12 -1.62 -11.11 8.39
N MET A 13 -0.63 -11.73 7.76
CA MET A 13 0.34 -11.09 6.88
C MET A 13 0.49 -11.90 5.58
N ALA A 14 0.68 -11.20 4.45
CA ALA A 14 0.86 -11.83 3.16
C ALA A 14 1.54 -10.84 2.17
N LYS A 15 1.38 -11.07 0.87
CA LYS A 15 1.79 -10.22 -0.26
C LYS A 15 3.29 -9.87 -0.21
N PRO A 16 3.72 -8.65 0.22
CA PRO A 16 5.14 -8.28 0.19
C PRO A 16 5.98 -8.95 1.28
N LEU A 17 5.40 -9.83 2.12
CA LEU A 17 6.10 -10.44 3.25
C LEU A 17 7.44 -11.09 2.89
N ALA A 18 7.55 -11.67 1.69
CA ALA A 18 8.79 -12.21 1.16
C ALA A 18 9.16 -11.60 -0.22
N ASN A 19 8.70 -10.37 -0.49
CA ASN A 19 9.04 -9.55 -1.65
C ASN A 19 8.96 -10.29 -3.00
N GLY A 20 7.85 -11.02 -3.22
CA GLY A 20 7.55 -11.73 -4.46
C GLY A 20 7.54 -13.26 -4.34
N ILE A 21 8.12 -13.85 -3.29
CA ILE A 21 7.97 -15.28 -3.03
C ILE A 21 6.62 -15.51 -2.31
N PRO A 22 5.77 -16.43 -2.80
CA PRO A 22 4.48 -16.68 -2.18
C PRO A 22 4.59 -17.18 -0.74
N ILE A 23 4.07 -16.41 0.20
CA ILE A 23 4.01 -16.76 1.63
C ILE A 23 2.87 -15.99 2.30
N GLY A 24 2.23 -16.60 3.27
CA GLY A 24 1.37 -15.97 4.25
C GLY A 24 1.80 -16.37 5.65
N ALA A 25 1.57 -15.49 6.62
CA ALA A 25 1.82 -15.78 8.02
C ALA A 25 0.67 -15.29 8.89
N ILE A 26 0.50 -15.96 10.01
CA ILE A 26 -0.47 -15.59 11.05
C ILE A 26 0.30 -15.54 12.37
N LEU A 27 0.18 -14.43 13.08
CA LEU A 27 0.57 -14.31 14.47
C LEU A 27 -0.67 -14.40 15.33
N VAL A 28 -0.60 -15.16 16.41
CA VAL A 28 -1.71 -15.32 17.34
C VAL A 28 -1.24 -15.09 18.78
N SER A 29 -2.14 -14.62 19.65
CA SER A 29 -1.90 -14.56 21.08
C SER A 29 -1.85 -15.98 21.69
N ASP A 30 -1.24 -16.14 22.86
CA ASP A 30 -1.20 -17.42 23.57
C ASP A 30 -2.60 -17.99 23.79
N LYS A 31 -3.57 -17.13 24.10
CA LYS A 31 -4.98 -17.52 24.26
C LYS A 31 -5.57 -18.21 23.02
N VAL A 32 -5.21 -17.73 21.82
CA VAL A 32 -5.65 -18.35 20.56
C VAL A 32 -4.82 -19.59 20.26
N ALA A 33 -3.50 -19.53 20.49
CA ALA A 33 -2.60 -20.67 20.28
C ALA A 33 -3.03 -21.92 21.08
N ASP A 34 -3.45 -21.75 22.32
CA ASP A 34 -3.91 -22.83 23.21
C ASP A 34 -5.20 -23.52 22.70
N MET A 35 -5.95 -22.86 21.83
CA MET A 35 -7.17 -23.42 21.23
C MET A 35 -6.89 -24.24 19.97
N ILE A 36 -5.74 -24.04 19.31
CA ILE A 36 -5.40 -24.71 18.06
C ILE A 36 -4.92 -26.13 18.36
N LYS A 37 -5.51 -27.11 17.68
CA LYS A 37 -5.21 -28.53 17.86
C LYS A 37 -4.60 -29.13 16.59
N VAL A 38 -3.91 -30.23 16.78
CA VAL A 38 -3.40 -31.03 15.66
C VAL A 38 -4.56 -31.47 14.75
N GLY A 39 -4.45 -31.09 13.47
CA GLY A 39 -5.48 -31.38 12.46
C GLY A 39 -6.42 -30.23 12.13
N ASP A 40 -6.39 -29.11 12.86
CA ASP A 40 -7.26 -27.96 12.57
C ASP A 40 -6.91 -27.27 11.27
N HIS A 41 -5.63 -27.30 10.88
CA HIS A 41 -5.18 -26.76 9.60
C HIS A 41 -3.99 -27.55 9.07
N GLY A 42 -3.74 -27.41 7.76
CA GLY A 42 -2.60 -28.00 7.09
C GLY A 42 -2.33 -27.34 5.75
N THR A 43 -1.08 -27.43 5.29
CA THR A 43 -0.66 -26.90 4.00
C THR A 43 0.50 -27.69 3.45
N THR A 44 0.53 -27.95 2.15
CA THR A 44 1.62 -28.70 1.52
C THR A 44 2.90 -27.88 1.46
N PHE A 45 2.83 -26.61 1.16
CA PHE A 45 3.99 -25.74 0.93
C PHE A 45 4.25 -24.72 2.03
N GLY A 46 3.40 -24.69 3.08
CA GLY A 46 3.57 -23.76 4.19
C GLY A 46 4.83 -24.05 4.97
N GLY A 47 5.50 -23.01 5.44
CA GLY A 47 6.74 -23.12 6.19
C GLY A 47 7.94 -23.60 5.38
N ASN A 48 7.88 -23.56 4.01
CA ASN A 48 9.03 -23.97 3.24
C ASN A 48 10.24 -23.07 3.51
N PRO A 49 11.47 -23.66 3.62
CA PRO A 49 12.65 -22.93 4.08
C PRO A 49 13.03 -21.74 3.21
N LEU A 50 12.83 -21.82 1.90
CA LEU A 50 13.16 -20.74 0.98
C LEU A 50 12.29 -19.51 1.22
N ALA A 51 10.95 -19.69 1.27
CA ALA A 51 10.02 -18.58 1.50
C ALA A 51 10.20 -17.99 2.90
N CYS A 52 10.40 -18.84 3.92
CA CYS A 52 10.66 -18.38 5.28
C CYS A 52 11.96 -17.58 5.36
N ARG A 53 13.04 -18.03 4.73
CA ARG A 53 14.31 -17.28 4.71
C ARG A 53 14.17 -15.94 4.00
N ALA A 54 13.47 -15.91 2.86
CA ALA A 54 13.19 -14.66 2.17
C ALA A 54 12.35 -13.69 3.04
N GLY A 55 11.33 -14.20 3.72
CA GLY A 55 10.55 -13.41 4.68
C GLY A 55 11.38 -12.83 5.81
N CYS A 56 12.29 -13.62 6.41
CA CYS A 56 13.22 -13.11 7.43
C CYS A 56 14.10 -11.97 6.90
N VAL A 57 14.68 -12.14 5.70
CA VAL A 57 15.51 -11.08 5.08
C VAL A 57 14.71 -9.81 4.84
N VAL A 58 13.47 -9.93 4.37
CA VAL A 58 12.59 -8.77 4.17
C VAL A 58 12.29 -8.07 5.50
N LEU A 59 11.92 -8.83 6.54
CA LEU A 59 11.63 -8.27 7.86
C LEU A 59 12.84 -7.57 8.47
N ASP A 60 14.04 -8.18 8.39
CA ASP A 60 15.29 -7.57 8.86
C ASP A 60 15.56 -6.23 8.14
N HIS A 61 15.18 -6.15 6.85
CA HIS A 61 15.41 -4.96 6.03
C HIS A 61 14.41 -3.85 6.32
N ILE A 62 13.12 -4.19 6.50
CA ILE A 62 12.08 -3.18 6.71
C ILE A 62 11.98 -2.72 8.17
N ASN A 63 12.40 -3.54 9.12
CA ASN A 63 12.33 -3.23 10.55
C ASN A 63 13.60 -2.48 11.03
N THR A 64 14.02 -1.47 10.28
CA THR A 64 15.13 -0.59 10.65
C THR A 64 14.60 0.81 10.93
N PRO A 65 15.14 1.52 11.95
CA PRO A 65 14.71 2.90 12.24
C PRO A 65 14.83 3.83 11.04
N GLU A 66 15.86 3.65 10.23
CA GLU A 66 16.14 4.46 9.03
C GLU A 66 15.04 4.32 7.99
N LEU A 67 14.66 3.06 7.63
CA LEU A 67 13.61 2.84 6.64
C LEU A 67 12.24 3.25 7.18
N LEU A 68 11.94 2.97 8.45
CA LEU A 68 10.67 3.38 9.05
C LEU A 68 10.53 4.91 9.08
N SER A 69 11.60 5.63 9.40
CA SER A 69 11.63 7.10 9.36
C SER A 69 11.46 7.63 7.93
N HIS A 70 12.16 7.01 6.95
CA HIS A 70 11.98 7.35 5.54
C HIS A 70 10.53 7.14 5.07
N VAL A 71 9.92 6.01 5.40
CA VAL A 71 8.52 5.72 5.01
C VAL A 71 7.54 6.72 5.62
N ALA A 72 7.78 7.16 6.85
CA ALA A 72 6.96 8.20 7.48
C ALA A 72 7.07 9.53 6.71
N ALA A 73 8.29 9.99 6.44
CA ALA A 73 8.55 11.22 5.69
C ALA A 73 8.02 11.15 4.24
N ALA A 74 8.23 10.01 3.56
CA ALA A 74 7.71 9.79 2.22
C ALA A 74 6.18 9.78 2.18
N GLY A 75 5.53 9.24 3.21
CA GLY A 75 4.07 9.25 3.34
C GLY A 75 3.49 10.66 3.53
N GLU A 76 4.16 11.49 4.32
CA GLU A 76 3.79 12.92 4.49
C GLU A 76 4.00 13.69 3.19
N ALA A 77 5.14 13.50 2.52
CA ALA A 77 5.42 14.13 1.24
C ALA A 77 4.39 13.73 0.17
N LEU A 78 4.01 12.44 0.11
CA LEU A 78 3.00 11.97 -0.83
C LEU A 78 1.64 12.64 -0.59
N GLU A 79 1.23 12.82 0.66
CA GLU A 79 0.01 13.52 1.02
C GLU A 79 0.04 14.99 0.59
N GLN A 80 1.14 15.68 0.87
CA GLN A 80 1.33 17.09 0.53
C GLN A 80 1.33 17.31 -0.99
N GLU A 81 2.08 16.49 -1.73
CA GLU A 81 2.17 16.59 -3.19
C GLU A 81 0.84 16.27 -3.87
N LEU A 82 0.11 15.24 -3.42
CA LEU A 82 -1.22 14.93 -3.93
C LEU A 82 -2.22 16.04 -3.63
N THR A 83 -2.24 16.55 -2.41
CA THR A 83 -3.14 17.64 -2.01
C THR A 83 -2.89 18.90 -2.84
N SER A 84 -1.62 19.24 -3.06
CA SER A 84 -1.23 20.40 -3.86
C SER A 84 -1.57 20.21 -5.34
N ALA A 85 -1.18 19.07 -5.93
CA ALA A 85 -1.38 18.80 -7.35
C ALA A 85 -2.86 18.67 -7.74
N LEU A 86 -3.69 18.15 -6.83
CA LEU A 86 -5.12 17.93 -7.06
C LEU A 86 -6.02 19.05 -6.54
N ALA A 87 -5.48 20.10 -5.92
CA ALA A 87 -6.28 21.15 -5.27
C ALA A 87 -7.37 21.75 -6.15
N GLN A 88 -7.10 21.98 -7.43
CA GLN A 88 -8.04 22.54 -8.41
C GLN A 88 -9.05 21.51 -8.97
N LEU A 89 -8.87 20.24 -8.63
CA LEU A 89 -9.72 19.14 -9.12
C LEU A 89 -10.69 18.64 -8.04
N ILE A 90 -10.45 19.01 -6.77
CA ILE A 90 -11.33 18.66 -5.64
C ILE A 90 -12.67 19.37 -5.79
N GLY A 91 -13.78 18.65 -5.59
CA GLY A 91 -15.13 19.14 -5.81
C GLY A 91 -15.62 19.04 -7.25
N GLY A 92 -14.74 18.53 -8.17
CA GLY A 92 -15.06 18.19 -9.55
C GLY A 92 -14.73 16.71 -9.82
N PRO A 93 -13.72 16.42 -10.66
CA PRO A 93 -13.34 15.04 -10.96
C PRO A 93 -12.74 14.28 -9.75
N VAL A 94 -12.18 14.97 -8.76
CA VAL A 94 -11.68 14.39 -7.50
C VAL A 94 -12.69 14.65 -6.39
N VAL A 95 -13.18 13.57 -5.79
CA VAL A 95 -14.14 13.62 -4.67
C VAL A 95 -13.40 13.67 -3.35
N GLU A 96 -12.38 12.82 -3.17
CA GLU A 96 -11.67 12.67 -1.90
C GLU A 96 -10.26 12.13 -2.12
N ILE A 97 -9.33 12.56 -1.26
CA ILE A 97 -8.00 11.97 -1.07
C ILE A 97 -8.01 11.33 0.31
N ARG A 98 -7.74 10.02 0.40
CA ARG A 98 -7.73 9.28 1.66
C ARG A 98 -6.58 8.29 1.75
N GLY A 99 -6.32 7.78 2.95
CA GLY A 99 -5.29 6.79 3.22
C GLY A 99 -4.31 7.24 4.30
N LYS A 100 -3.28 6.41 4.52
CA LYS A 100 -2.23 6.68 5.51
C LYS A 100 -0.87 6.24 4.98
N GLY A 101 0.17 7.01 5.27
CA GLY A 101 1.52 6.73 4.79
C GLY A 101 1.57 6.65 3.27
N LEU A 102 2.20 5.62 2.74
CA LEU A 102 2.34 5.37 1.30
C LEU A 102 1.13 4.66 0.65
N LEU A 103 0.10 4.27 1.41
CA LEU A 103 -1.13 3.72 0.86
C LEU A 103 -2.16 4.83 0.72
N ARG A 104 -2.36 5.33 -0.50
CA ARG A 104 -3.28 6.44 -0.80
C ARG A 104 -4.33 6.03 -1.83
N GLY A 105 -5.53 6.55 -1.63
CA GLY A 105 -6.65 6.42 -2.56
C GLY A 105 -7.17 7.78 -2.99
N ILE A 106 -7.33 7.97 -4.29
CA ILE A 106 -7.96 9.14 -4.88
C ILE A 106 -9.31 8.69 -5.41
N GLN A 107 -10.38 9.10 -4.76
CA GLN A 107 -11.73 8.82 -5.23
C GLN A 107 -12.10 9.79 -6.34
N LEU A 108 -12.52 9.26 -7.48
CA LEU A 108 -12.98 10.03 -8.62
C LEU A 108 -14.51 10.06 -8.69
N SER A 109 -15.05 11.06 -9.35
CA SER A 109 -16.49 11.18 -9.64
C SER A 109 -16.95 10.21 -10.75
N SER A 110 -16.01 9.62 -11.52
CA SER A 110 -16.26 8.71 -12.64
C SER A 110 -15.34 7.49 -12.59
N ASP A 111 -15.47 6.60 -13.59
CA ASP A 111 -14.64 5.41 -13.73
C ASP A 111 -13.14 5.77 -13.74
N PRO A 112 -12.30 5.15 -12.90
CA PRO A 112 -10.87 5.38 -12.87
C PRO A 112 -10.08 4.73 -14.01
N ALA A 113 -10.67 3.83 -14.80
CA ALA A 113 -9.95 3.08 -15.83
C ALA A 113 -9.25 3.98 -16.86
N PRO A 114 -9.87 5.04 -17.41
CA PRO A 114 -9.18 5.94 -18.35
C PRO A 114 -7.96 6.63 -17.72
N VAL A 115 -8.04 7.02 -16.44
CA VAL A 115 -6.92 7.62 -15.71
C VAL A 115 -5.78 6.62 -15.55
N VAL A 116 -6.10 5.37 -15.18
CA VAL A 116 -5.10 4.29 -14.97
C VAL A 116 -4.39 3.97 -16.29
N ASP A 117 -5.12 3.87 -17.40
CA ASP A 117 -4.55 3.59 -18.71
C ASP A 117 -3.63 4.72 -19.18
N LEU A 118 -4.09 5.97 -19.11
CA LEU A 118 -3.27 7.13 -19.48
C LEU A 118 -2.04 7.30 -18.59
N ALA A 119 -2.15 7.03 -17.31
CA ALA A 119 -1.02 7.07 -16.37
C ALA A 119 0.04 6.02 -16.73
N ARG A 120 -0.37 4.80 -17.09
CA ARG A 120 0.53 3.73 -17.55
C ARG A 120 1.31 4.15 -18.79
N ASP A 121 0.63 4.77 -19.79
CA ASP A 121 1.28 5.26 -21.00
C ASP A 121 2.31 6.38 -20.72
N ARG A 122 2.18 7.04 -19.57
CA ARG A 122 3.14 8.06 -19.07
C ARG A 122 4.16 7.52 -18.07
N GLY A 123 4.22 6.20 -17.90
CA GLY A 123 5.18 5.54 -17.01
C GLY A 123 4.80 5.55 -15.54
N LEU A 124 3.54 5.87 -15.18
CA LEU A 124 3.04 5.79 -13.81
C LEU A 124 2.09 4.59 -13.67
N LEU A 125 2.49 3.59 -12.90
CA LEU A 125 1.68 2.42 -12.61
C LEU A 125 0.71 2.70 -11.45
N LEU A 126 -0.57 2.59 -11.75
CA LEU A 126 -1.67 2.79 -10.81
C LEU A 126 -2.60 1.57 -10.81
N VAL A 127 -3.41 1.45 -9.80
CA VAL A 127 -4.40 0.36 -9.69
C VAL A 127 -5.77 0.95 -9.37
N SER A 128 -6.80 0.52 -10.09
CA SER A 128 -8.17 0.81 -9.71
C SER A 128 -8.56 0.02 -8.46
N ALA A 129 -9.35 0.63 -7.59
CA ALA A 129 -9.93 0.02 -6.41
C ALA A 129 -11.44 0.28 -6.37
N GLY A 130 -12.16 -0.40 -5.49
CA GLY A 130 -13.61 -0.23 -5.38
C GLY A 130 -14.07 1.21 -5.19
N GLY A 131 -15.26 1.55 -5.69
CA GLY A 131 -15.87 2.88 -5.53
C GLY A 131 -15.17 3.99 -6.32
N ASN A 132 -14.80 3.74 -7.57
CA ASN A 132 -14.15 4.71 -8.46
C ASN A 132 -12.84 5.29 -7.88
N THR A 133 -12.04 4.46 -7.22
CA THR A 133 -10.81 4.90 -6.57
C THR A 133 -9.58 4.50 -7.37
N VAL A 134 -8.70 5.45 -7.62
CA VAL A 134 -7.31 5.20 -8.03
C VAL A 134 -6.46 5.01 -6.78
N ARG A 135 -5.73 3.89 -6.70
CA ARG A 135 -4.88 3.56 -5.57
C ARG A 135 -3.40 3.70 -5.91
N LEU A 136 -2.68 4.38 -5.03
CA LEU A 136 -1.23 4.51 -5.06
C LEU A 136 -0.62 3.67 -3.92
N VAL A 137 0.37 2.86 -4.28
CA VAL A 137 1.15 2.05 -3.34
C VAL A 137 2.61 2.03 -3.83
N PRO A 138 3.34 3.14 -3.72
CA PRO A 138 4.74 3.17 -4.13
C PRO A 138 5.60 2.26 -3.24
N PRO A 139 6.79 1.85 -3.71
CA PRO A 139 7.76 1.11 -2.90
C PRO A 139 8.14 1.87 -1.61
N LEU A 140 8.48 1.13 -0.55
CA LEU A 140 8.85 1.74 0.74
C LEU A 140 10.08 2.63 0.64
N ASN A 141 10.96 2.38 -0.32
CA ASN A 141 12.20 3.14 -0.58
C ASN A 141 12.04 4.18 -1.71
N THR A 142 10.80 4.57 -2.05
CA THR A 142 10.57 5.56 -3.11
C THR A 142 11.20 6.90 -2.77
N SER A 143 11.76 7.58 -3.77
CA SER A 143 12.36 8.90 -3.58
C SER A 143 11.29 10.00 -3.49
N LEU A 144 11.63 11.12 -2.83
CA LEU A 144 10.73 12.29 -2.79
C LEU A 144 10.53 12.90 -4.19
N GLU A 145 11.54 12.78 -5.05
CA GLU A 145 11.46 13.22 -6.45
C GLU A 145 10.43 12.40 -7.24
N ASP A 146 10.45 11.06 -7.09
CA ASP A 146 9.49 10.19 -7.75
C ASP A 146 8.07 10.41 -7.23
N ILE A 147 7.91 10.69 -5.94
CA ILE A 147 6.61 11.05 -5.35
C ILE A 147 6.05 12.32 -6.02
N LYS A 148 6.86 13.36 -6.11
CA LYS A 148 6.46 14.62 -6.75
C LYS A 148 6.12 14.43 -8.23
N LYS A 149 6.95 13.71 -8.96
CA LYS A 149 6.74 13.38 -10.36
C LYS A 149 5.45 12.57 -10.56
N GLY A 150 5.23 11.55 -9.73
CA GLY A 150 4.02 10.72 -9.78
C GLY A 150 2.75 11.51 -9.50
N ALA A 151 2.76 12.40 -8.51
CA ALA A 151 1.60 13.26 -8.21
C ALA A 151 1.27 14.21 -9.38
N ALA A 152 2.29 14.78 -10.02
CA ALA A 152 2.09 15.65 -11.19
C ALA A 152 1.50 14.88 -12.38
N ILE A 153 2.04 13.69 -12.70
CA ILE A 153 1.50 12.84 -13.79
C ILE A 153 0.04 12.46 -13.50
N LEU A 154 -0.28 12.06 -12.27
CA LEU A 154 -1.64 11.72 -11.89
C LEU A 154 -2.62 12.90 -12.07
N ALA A 155 -2.23 14.10 -11.61
CA ALA A 155 -3.05 15.29 -11.75
C ALA A 155 -3.36 15.62 -13.24
N ASP A 156 -2.34 15.51 -14.08
CA ASP A 156 -2.51 15.74 -15.53
C ASP A 156 -3.38 14.68 -16.20
N CYS A 157 -3.26 13.41 -15.77
CA CYS A 157 -4.12 12.33 -16.27
C CYS A 157 -5.59 12.58 -15.90
N ILE A 158 -5.87 12.94 -14.64
CA ILE A 158 -7.23 13.23 -14.19
C ILE A 158 -7.82 14.43 -14.94
N LYS A 159 -7.05 15.50 -15.15
CA LYS A 159 -7.50 16.67 -15.92
C LYS A 159 -7.90 16.33 -17.36
N GLN A 160 -7.14 15.47 -18.01
CA GLN A 160 -7.38 15.11 -19.43
C GLN A 160 -8.54 14.14 -19.60
N THR A 161 -8.78 13.27 -18.62
CA THR A 161 -9.88 12.28 -18.69
C THR A 161 -11.21 12.82 -18.18
N ALA A 162 -11.21 13.97 -17.51
CA ALA A 162 -12.41 14.63 -17.00
C ALA A 162 -13.09 15.58 -18.02
N GLN A 163 -12.51 15.71 -19.21
CA GLN A 163 -13.07 16.49 -20.32
C GLN A 163 -13.99 15.61 -21.16
#